data_dd6d03f448060f1f4a018ef282a347e0
#
_entry.id   dd6d03f448060f1f4a018ef282a347e0
#
_cell.length_a   1.000
_cell.length_b   1.000
_cell.length_c   1.000
_cell.angle_alpha   90.00
_cell.angle_beta   90.00
_cell.angle_gamma   90.00
#
_symmetry.space_group_name_H-M   'P 1'
#
loop_
_entity.id
_entity.type
_entity.pdbx_description
1 polymer ?
#
loop_
_entity_poly.entity_id
_entity_poly.type
_entity_poly.pdbx_seq_one_letter_code
_entity_poly.pdbx_strand_id
1 'polypeptide(L)'
;IIRNDIVNDIAILKSSKIGNEYIKIADDGAMKGEDIFVLGYPHGKHLSSESKVTKGVVSALQGLGNNYSQMQIDAAIQPGNSGGPVINDKGELIGVTVATADYEVMFDMFKSLPQNMNFAIKSQMLTNILDGSKISYETSKPSWFSFGSNDVKETVAEVDKATVYLECWSTEIAMKEAKESAAKLVDTVNSE
;
A
#
# COMPACT_ATOMS: atom_id res chain seq x y z
N ILE A 1 9.63 -8.70 -12.50
CA ILE A 1 8.96 -7.37 -12.52
C ILE A 1 8.40 -7.18 -13.93
N ILE A 2 7.13 -6.82 -14.05
CA ILE A 2 6.49 -6.48 -15.35
C ILE A 2 6.57 -4.97 -15.57
N ARG A 3 6.29 -4.19 -14.54
CA ARG A 3 6.33 -2.72 -14.51
C ARG A 3 6.87 -2.23 -13.19
N ASN A 4 7.51 -1.08 -13.24
CA ASN A 4 7.99 -0.35 -12.09
C ASN A 4 7.68 1.13 -12.30
N ASP A 5 6.98 1.72 -11.34
CA ASP A 5 6.73 3.17 -11.26
C ASP A 5 7.48 3.70 -10.04
N ILE A 6 8.65 4.26 -10.30
CA ILE A 6 9.55 4.78 -9.26
C ILE A 6 8.94 6.01 -8.57
N VAL A 7 8.17 6.81 -9.32
CA VAL A 7 7.58 8.06 -8.80
C VAL A 7 6.49 7.78 -7.76
N ASN A 8 5.67 6.76 -8.03
CA ASN A 8 4.59 6.35 -7.12
C ASN A 8 4.96 5.16 -6.22
N ASP A 9 6.21 4.68 -6.27
CA ASP A 9 6.69 3.53 -5.49
C ASP A 9 5.80 2.29 -5.65
N ILE A 10 5.42 1.97 -6.89
CA ILE A 10 4.59 0.80 -7.22
C ILE A 10 5.34 -0.11 -8.20
N ALA A 11 5.36 -1.40 -7.92
CA ALA A 11 5.87 -2.41 -8.86
C ALA A 11 4.81 -3.48 -9.13
N ILE A 12 4.64 -3.84 -10.41
CA ILE A 12 3.81 -4.96 -10.85
C ILE A 12 4.70 -6.18 -11.06
N LEU A 13 4.40 -7.22 -10.32
CA LEU A 13 5.12 -8.49 -10.37
C LEU A 13 4.25 -9.58 -11.01
N LYS A 14 4.87 -10.57 -11.63
CA LYS A 14 4.21 -11.79 -12.10
C LYS A 14 4.86 -13.01 -11.46
N SER A 15 4.07 -13.90 -10.93
CA SER A 15 4.52 -15.17 -10.38
C SER A 15 3.63 -16.30 -10.87
N SER A 16 4.22 -17.48 -11.08
CA SER A 16 3.50 -18.72 -11.35
C SER A 16 3.18 -19.51 -10.08
N LYS A 17 3.60 -19.01 -8.91
CA LYS A 17 3.48 -19.70 -7.61
C LYS A 17 2.38 -19.08 -6.72
N ILE A 18 1.69 -18.05 -7.19
CA ILE A 18 0.61 -17.38 -6.47
C ILE A 18 -0.70 -18.03 -6.86
N GLY A 19 -1.65 -18.12 -5.92
CA GLY A 19 -3.01 -18.60 -6.16
C GLY A 19 -3.80 -17.72 -7.15
N ASN A 20 -5.08 -18.04 -7.30
CA ASN A 20 -5.98 -17.29 -8.20
C ASN A 20 -6.83 -16.27 -7.44
N GLU A 21 -6.62 -16.14 -6.14
CA GLU A 21 -7.31 -15.17 -5.31
C GLU A 21 -6.81 -13.77 -5.64
N TYR A 22 -7.72 -12.82 -5.71
CA TYR A 22 -7.41 -11.42 -6.01
C TYR A 22 -8.35 -10.48 -5.24
N ILE A 23 -7.94 -9.25 -5.09
CA ILE A 23 -8.72 -8.18 -4.46
C ILE A 23 -9.29 -7.30 -5.58
N LYS A 24 -10.60 -7.06 -5.56
CA LYS A 24 -11.23 -6.10 -6.47
C LYS A 24 -10.85 -4.69 -6.09
N ILE A 25 -10.61 -3.86 -7.10
CA ILE A 25 -10.28 -2.45 -6.87
C ILE A 25 -11.58 -1.67 -6.71
N ALA A 26 -11.67 -0.82 -5.70
CA ALA A 26 -12.82 0.05 -5.50
C ALA A 26 -12.99 1.00 -6.69
N ASP A 27 -14.19 1.04 -7.29
CA ASP A 27 -14.48 1.89 -8.45
C ASP A 27 -14.49 3.38 -8.07
N ASP A 28 -15.04 3.70 -6.89
CA ASP A 28 -15.12 5.08 -6.38
C ASP A 28 -13.82 5.56 -5.71
N GLY A 29 -12.82 4.67 -5.52
CA GLY A 29 -11.59 4.97 -4.79
C GLY A 29 -11.83 5.21 -3.29
N ALA A 30 -10.89 5.89 -2.63
CA ALA A 30 -10.93 6.17 -1.20
C ALA A 30 -11.77 7.39 -0.87
N MET A 31 -12.54 7.35 0.23
CA MET A 31 -13.29 8.48 0.76
C MET A 31 -12.77 8.89 2.15
N LYS A 32 -12.73 10.21 2.42
CA LYS A 32 -12.31 10.71 3.72
C LYS A 32 -13.31 10.29 4.82
N GLY A 33 -12.79 9.74 5.91
CA GLY A 33 -13.56 9.21 7.03
C GLY A 33 -14.03 7.77 6.85
N GLU A 34 -13.69 7.12 5.72
CA GLU A 34 -14.00 5.73 5.45
C GLU A 34 -13.21 4.79 6.37
N ASP A 35 -13.89 3.81 6.96
CA ASP A 35 -13.25 2.71 7.71
C ASP A 35 -12.37 1.89 6.80
N ILE A 36 -11.16 1.60 7.24
CA ILE A 36 -10.17 0.83 6.47
C ILE A 36 -9.54 -0.29 7.29
N PHE A 37 -9.06 -1.29 6.56
CA PHE A 37 -8.23 -2.38 7.08
C PHE A 37 -6.95 -2.46 6.28
N VAL A 38 -5.83 -2.59 6.97
CA VAL A 38 -4.51 -2.77 6.37
C VAL A 38 -4.02 -4.16 6.71
N LEU A 39 -3.63 -4.93 5.70
CA LEU A 39 -3.05 -6.25 5.87
C LEU A 39 -1.56 -6.22 5.51
N GLY A 40 -0.76 -7.00 6.22
CA GLY A 40 0.67 -7.12 5.94
C GLY A 40 1.38 -8.08 6.89
N TYR A 41 2.70 -8.12 6.77
CA TYR A 41 3.57 -8.99 7.55
C TYR A 41 4.59 -8.15 8.34
N PRO A 42 4.15 -7.39 9.37
CA PRO A 42 5.03 -6.51 10.14
C PRO A 42 6.19 -7.32 10.74
N HIS A 43 7.40 -6.80 10.56
CA HIS A 43 8.65 -7.46 10.93
C HIS A 43 8.88 -8.84 10.31
N GLY A 44 8.10 -9.19 9.27
CA GLY A 44 8.25 -10.42 8.51
C GLY A 44 8.17 -11.69 9.36
N LYS A 45 8.82 -12.75 8.92
CA LYS A 45 8.83 -14.05 9.61
C LYS A 45 9.53 -14.03 10.97
N HIS A 46 10.27 -12.99 11.31
CA HIS A 46 10.91 -12.87 12.63
C HIS A 46 9.90 -12.72 13.76
N LEU A 47 8.75 -12.08 13.50
CA LEU A 47 7.70 -11.95 14.48
C LEU A 47 6.66 -13.08 14.35
N SER A 48 6.18 -13.35 13.14
CA SER A 48 5.17 -14.38 12.87
C SER A 48 5.05 -14.60 11.36
N SER A 49 4.81 -15.83 10.95
CA SER A 49 4.50 -16.17 9.54
C SER A 49 3.06 -15.82 9.13
N GLU A 50 2.22 -15.40 10.08
CA GLU A 50 0.84 -15.01 9.85
C GLU A 50 0.73 -13.53 9.57
N SER A 51 -0.13 -13.15 8.62
CA SER A 51 -0.44 -11.75 8.34
C SER A 51 -1.07 -11.06 9.55
N LYS A 52 -0.94 -9.75 9.61
CA LYS A 52 -1.57 -8.93 10.64
C LYS A 52 -2.53 -7.95 9.99
N VAL A 53 -3.61 -7.68 10.70
CA VAL A 53 -4.63 -6.71 10.29
C VAL A 53 -4.63 -5.55 11.28
N THR A 54 -4.59 -4.33 10.76
CA THR A 54 -4.83 -3.12 11.55
C THR A 54 -6.02 -2.38 10.98
N LYS A 55 -6.85 -1.80 11.86
CA LYS A 55 -8.01 -0.98 11.48
C LYS A 55 -7.69 0.49 11.70
N GLY A 56 -8.27 1.36 10.86
CA GLY A 56 -8.22 2.80 10.97
C GLY A 56 -9.23 3.45 10.05
N VAL A 57 -8.99 4.73 9.72
CA VAL A 57 -9.79 5.51 8.78
C VAL A 57 -8.89 6.25 7.79
N VAL A 58 -9.48 6.64 6.65
CA VAL A 58 -8.86 7.60 5.73
C VAL A 58 -8.94 9.00 6.36
N SER A 59 -7.82 9.51 6.85
CA SER A 59 -7.74 10.81 7.52
C SER A 59 -7.75 11.99 6.53
N ALA A 60 -7.08 11.84 5.38
CA ALA A 60 -7.04 12.84 4.31
C ALA A 60 -6.81 12.19 2.94
N LEU A 61 -7.30 12.86 1.88
CA LEU A 61 -7.12 12.39 0.49
C LEU A 61 -5.84 12.93 -0.18
N GLN A 62 -4.91 13.44 0.60
CA GLN A 62 -3.61 13.93 0.15
C GLN A 62 -2.54 13.44 1.13
N GLY A 63 -1.36 13.11 0.59
CA GLY A 63 -0.19 12.75 1.36
C GLY A 63 0.63 13.96 1.81
N LEU A 64 1.84 13.68 2.29
CA LEU A 64 2.79 14.70 2.72
C LEU A 64 3.08 15.69 1.57
N GLY A 65 3.18 16.98 1.89
CA GLY A 65 3.43 18.02 0.89
C GLY A 65 2.32 18.18 -0.16
N ASN A 66 1.08 17.83 0.17
CA ASN A 66 -0.07 17.82 -0.75
C ASN A 66 0.08 16.80 -1.90
N ASN A 67 0.79 15.71 -1.68
CA ASN A 67 0.92 14.65 -2.67
C ASN A 67 -0.44 14.01 -3.00
N TYR A 68 -0.96 14.26 -4.20
CA TYR A 68 -2.28 13.77 -4.66
C TYR A 68 -2.29 12.27 -4.98
N SER A 69 -1.13 11.64 -5.21
CA SER A 69 -1.04 10.19 -5.42
C SER A 69 -1.28 9.38 -4.15
N GLN A 70 -1.16 10.04 -2.99
CA GLN A 70 -1.26 9.42 -1.69
C GLN A 70 -2.52 9.85 -0.94
N MET A 71 -2.88 9.05 0.04
CA MET A 71 -3.84 9.38 1.09
C MET A 71 -3.18 9.18 2.45
N GLN A 72 -3.62 9.97 3.44
CA GLN A 72 -3.23 9.79 4.83
C GLN A 72 -4.22 8.87 5.53
N ILE A 73 -3.70 7.94 6.33
CA ILE A 73 -4.48 6.99 7.13
C ILE A 73 -3.96 6.98 8.57
N ASP A 74 -4.81 6.64 9.52
CA ASP A 74 -4.45 6.52 10.94
C ASP A 74 -4.25 5.07 11.40
N ALA A 75 -4.52 4.09 10.54
CA ALA A 75 -4.21 2.69 10.81
C ALA A 75 -2.72 2.51 11.13
N ALA A 76 -2.41 1.75 12.16
CA ALA A 76 -1.03 1.49 12.57
C ALA A 76 -0.27 0.72 11.48
N ILE A 77 0.85 1.28 11.03
CA ILE A 77 1.75 0.67 10.05
C ILE A 77 3.13 0.45 10.69
N GLN A 78 3.70 -0.69 10.40
CA GLN A 78 5.04 -1.08 10.82
C GLN A 78 5.86 -1.55 9.61
N PRO A 79 7.20 -1.55 9.69
CA PRO A 79 8.05 -2.15 8.66
C PRO A 79 7.59 -3.58 8.33
N GLY A 80 7.32 -3.84 7.05
CA GLY A 80 6.74 -5.10 6.55
C GLY A 80 5.25 -5.01 6.17
N ASN A 81 4.57 -3.90 6.47
CA ASN A 81 3.23 -3.61 5.94
C ASN A 81 3.31 -2.91 4.56
N SER A 82 4.46 -2.30 4.23
CA SER A 82 4.65 -1.63 2.93
C SER A 82 4.42 -2.58 1.77
N GLY A 83 3.67 -2.13 0.77
CA GLY A 83 3.19 -2.94 -0.34
C GLY A 83 1.93 -3.75 -0.04
N GLY A 84 1.47 -3.78 1.22
CA GLY A 84 0.25 -4.45 1.61
C GLY A 84 -1.01 -3.68 1.21
N PRO A 85 -2.16 -4.37 1.07
CA PRO A 85 -3.41 -3.76 0.67
C PRO A 85 -4.01 -2.90 1.79
N VAL A 86 -4.58 -1.77 1.38
CA VAL A 86 -5.55 -0.99 2.17
C VAL A 86 -6.92 -1.24 1.55
N ILE A 87 -7.82 -1.83 2.33
CA ILE A 87 -9.17 -2.17 1.88
C ILE A 87 -10.22 -1.41 2.69
N ASN A 88 -11.38 -1.20 2.08
CA ASN A 88 -12.56 -0.70 2.77
C ASN A 88 -13.33 -1.83 3.49
N ASP A 89 -14.46 -1.51 4.10
CA ASP A 89 -15.34 -2.46 4.81
C ASP A 89 -15.96 -3.54 3.91
N LYS A 90 -15.95 -3.34 2.59
CA LYS A 90 -16.40 -4.29 1.59
C LYS A 90 -15.30 -5.23 1.07
N GLY A 91 -14.05 -5.05 1.51
CA GLY A 91 -12.89 -5.81 1.02
C GLY A 91 -12.33 -5.33 -0.32
N GLU A 92 -12.72 -4.14 -0.75
CA GLU A 92 -12.27 -3.56 -1.99
C GLU A 92 -10.96 -2.78 -1.77
N LEU A 93 -10.02 -2.91 -2.69
CA LEU A 93 -8.73 -2.22 -2.64
C LEU A 93 -8.91 -0.73 -2.90
N ILE A 94 -8.61 0.10 -1.93
CA ILE A 94 -8.61 1.56 -2.05
C ILE A 94 -7.20 2.15 -2.07
N GLY A 95 -6.19 1.36 -1.71
CA GLY A 95 -4.80 1.80 -1.75
C GLY A 95 -3.79 0.70 -1.42
N VAL A 96 -2.52 1.08 -1.50
CA VAL A 96 -1.37 0.23 -1.17
C VAL A 96 -0.53 0.98 -0.15
N THR A 97 -0.19 0.34 0.97
CA THR A 97 0.62 0.99 2.01
C THR A 97 2.01 1.31 1.50
N VAL A 98 2.51 2.50 1.83
CA VAL A 98 3.92 2.88 1.64
C VAL A 98 4.63 2.93 2.98
N ALA A 99 5.95 2.81 2.96
CA ALA A 99 6.74 3.04 4.15
C ALA A 99 6.40 4.43 4.71
N THR A 100 6.25 4.50 6.03
CA THR A 100 6.13 5.77 6.72
C THR A 100 7.32 6.66 6.33
N ALA A 101 7.06 7.94 6.09
CA ALA A 101 8.14 8.91 5.86
C ALA A 101 9.23 8.73 6.92
N ASP A 102 10.49 8.87 6.52
CA ASP A 102 11.64 8.72 7.39
C ASP A 102 11.40 9.49 8.70
N TYR A 103 11.51 8.79 9.83
CA TYR A 103 11.27 9.38 11.15
C TYR A 103 12.16 10.61 11.41
N GLU A 104 13.38 10.63 10.88
CA GLU A 104 14.29 11.77 10.99
C GLU A 104 13.73 12.98 10.23
N VAL A 105 13.28 12.78 9.00
CA VAL A 105 12.65 13.83 8.18
C VAL A 105 11.38 14.35 8.86
N MET A 106 10.53 13.46 9.37
CA MET A 106 9.30 13.84 10.07
C MET A 106 9.62 14.63 11.35
N PHE A 107 10.61 14.17 12.12
CA PHE A 107 11.03 14.88 13.33
C PHE A 107 11.61 16.25 13.01
N ASP A 108 12.41 16.37 11.97
CA ASP A 108 12.97 17.65 11.54
C ASP A 108 11.91 18.64 11.07
N MET A 109 10.91 18.16 10.34
CA MET A 109 9.81 19.01 9.85
C MET A 109 8.86 19.47 10.97
N PHE A 110 8.47 18.56 11.86
CA PHE A 110 7.43 18.83 12.87
C PHE A 110 7.96 19.05 14.28
N LYS A 111 9.26 18.83 14.51
CA LYS A 111 9.92 18.84 15.84
C LYS A 111 9.24 17.93 16.87
N SER A 112 8.50 16.95 16.36
CA SER A 112 7.82 15.92 17.13
C SER A 112 7.63 14.70 16.23
N LEU A 113 7.44 13.51 16.82
CA LEU A 113 7.04 12.33 16.05
C LEU A 113 5.51 12.28 15.97
N PRO A 114 4.91 12.56 14.81
CA PRO A 114 3.48 12.46 14.65
C PRO A 114 3.04 11.02 14.90
N GLN A 115 2.04 10.84 15.75
CA GLN A 115 1.42 9.52 15.96
C GLN A 115 0.30 9.32 14.95
N ASN A 116 0.14 8.10 14.47
CA ASN A 116 -0.95 7.73 13.56
C ASN A 116 -1.02 8.55 12.26
N MET A 117 0.14 9.00 11.78
CA MET A 117 0.26 9.66 10.48
C MET A 117 0.99 8.71 9.53
N ASN A 118 0.21 7.91 8.84
CA ASN A 118 0.68 6.93 7.88
C ASN A 118 0.11 7.26 6.50
N PHE A 119 0.71 6.68 5.45
CA PHE A 119 0.32 6.98 4.08
C PHE A 119 0.11 5.71 3.28
N ALA A 120 -0.78 5.82 2.29
CA ALA A 120 -0.98 4.80 1.28
C ALA A 120 -1.10 5.45 -0.10
N ILE A 121 -0.60 4.78 -1.12
CA ILE A 121 -0.82 5.17 -2.51
C ILE A 121 -2.25 4.79 -2.86
N LYS A 122 -2.97 5.71 -3.47
CA LYS A 122 -4.35 5.49 -3.90
C LYS A 122 -4.43 4.43 -5.00
N SER A 123 -5.49 3.63 -4.99
CA SER A 123 -5.74 2.60 -5.99
C SER A 123 -5.81 3.14 -7.43
N GLN A 124 -6.16 4.43 -7.63
CA GLN A 124 -6.14 5.06 -8.94
C GLN A 124 -4.74 5.10 -9.57
N MET A 125 -3.67 5.19 -8.76
CA MET A 125 -2.31 5.11 -9.30
C MET A 125 -2.00 3.72 -9.82
N LEU A 126 -2.48 2.69 -9.11
CA LEU A 126 -2.36 1.31 -9.55
C LEU A 126 -3.14 1.06 -10.85
N THR A 127 -4.40 1.49 -10.94
CA THR A 127 -5.21 1.33 -12.17
C THR A 127 -4.57 2.01 -13.36
N ASN A 128 -4.01 3.21 -13.21
CA ASN A 128 -3.29 3.90 -14.29
C ASN A 128 -2.12 3.07 -14.82
N ILE A 129 -1.37 2.40 -13.95
CA ILE A 129 -0.25 1.53 -14.35
C ILE A 129 -0.76 0.28 -15.06
N LEU A 130 -1.82 -0.34 -14.54
CA LEU A 130 -2.44 -1.54 -15.11
C LEU A 130 -2.98 -1.25 -16.52
N ASP A 131 -3.72 -0.16 -16.69
CA ASP A 131 -4.26 0.29 -17.97
C ASP A 131 -3.16 0.60 -18.99
N GLY A 132 -2.16 1.37 -18.57
CA GLY A 132 -1.00 1.68 -19.43
C GLY A 132 -0.18 0.45 -19.81
N SER A 133 -0.29 -0.63 -19.04
CA SER A 133 0.38 -1.91 -19.29
C SER A 133 -0.52 -2.94 -19.98
N LYS A 134 -1.79 -2.62 -20.21
CA LYS A 134 -2.82 -3.52 -20.75
C LYS A 134 -2.99 -4.80 -19.92
N ILE A 135 -2.89 -4.67 -18.59
CA ILE A 135 -3.11 -5.75 -17.65
C ILE A 135 -4.56 -5.64 -17.18
N SER A 136 -5.34 -6.71 -17.37
CA SER A 136 -6.73 -6.76 -16.91
C SER A 136 -6.80 -6.87 -15.39
N TYR A 137 -7.78 -6.20 -14.81
CA TYR A 137 -8.12 -6.25 -13.39
C TYR A 137 -9.63 -6.17 -13.22
N GLU A 138 -10.14 -6.46 -12.04
CA GLU A 138 -11.56 -6.32 -11.72
C GLU A 138 -11.76 -5.14 -10.78
N THR A 139 -12.80 -4.34 -11.10
CA THR A 139 -13.32 -3.33 -10.18
C THR A 139 -14.62 -3.81 -9.55
N SER A 140 -14.91 -3.28 -8.37
CA SER A 140 -16.24 -3.41 -7.79
C SER A 140 -17.19 -2.53 -8.58
N LYS A 141 -18.30 -3.09 -9.07
CA LYS A 141 -19.34 -2.25 -9.66
C LYS A 141 -20.08 -1.51 -8.56
N PRO A 142 -20.41 -0.20 -8.74
CA PRO A 142 -21.24 0.53 -7.81
C PRO A 142 -22.53 -0.25 -7.60
N SER A 143 -22.71 -0.84 -6.44
CA SER A 143 -23.92 -1.61 -6.16
C SER A 143 -24.95 -0.69 -5.53
N TRP A 144 -25.86 -0.17 -6.31
CA TRP A 144 -27.07 0.54 -5.86
C TRP A 144 -27.99 -0.34 -4.99
N PHE A 145 -27.67 -1.65 -4.90
CA PHE A 145 -28.54 -2.66 -4.27
C PHE A 145 -27.84 -3.57 -3.25
N SER A 146 -26.59 -3.37 -2.91
CA SER A 146 -25.98 -4.17 -1.84
C SER A 146 -26.34 -3.61 -0.46
N PHE A 147 -27.54 -3.92 -0.03
CA PHE A 147 -27.93 -3.87 1.38
C PHE A 147 -27.46 -5.16 2.06
N GLY A 148 -26.22 -5.23 2.43
CA GLY A 148 -25.66 -6.31 3.21
C GLY A 148 -24.31 -5.85 3.75
N SER A 149 -24.19 -5.68 5.07
CA SER A 149 -22.89 -5.62 5.71
C SER A 149 -22.27 -7.02 5.60
N ASN A 150 -21.26 -7.17 4.75
CA ASN A 150 -20.41 -8.34 4.83
C ASN A 150 -19.83 -8.41 6.24
N ASP A 151 -19.73 -9.62 6.81
CA ASP A 151 -18.98 -9.76 8.07
C ASP A 151 -17.51 -9.37 7.76
N VAL A 152 -17.05 -8.32 8.42
CA VAL A 152 -15.68 -7.83 8.27
C VAL A 152 -14.64 -8.95 8.43
N LYS A 153 -14.93 -9.96 9.27
CA LYS A 153 -14.04 -11.10 9.47
C LYS A 153 -13.94 -11.98 8.22
N GLU A 154 -15.06 -12.20 7.54
CA GLU A 154 -15.07 -12.96 6.28
C GLU A 154 -14.34 -12.18 5.18
N THR A 155 -14.62 -10.88 5.08
CA THR A 155 -13.96 -9.97 4.15
C THR A 155 -12.45 -9.97 4.33
N VAL A 156 -11.97 -9.82 5.56
CA VAL A 156 -10.53 -9.85 5.87
C VAL A 156 -9.92 -11.21 5.54
N ALA A 157 -10.61 -12.31 5.84
CA ALA A 157 -10.13 -13.66 5.54
C ALA A 157 -10.01 -13.94 4.03
N GLU A 158 -10.86 -13.34 3.20
CA GLU A 158 -10.74 -13.42 1.74
C GLU A 158 -9.53 -12.62 1.22
N VAL A 159 -9.36 -11.38 1.69
CA VAL A 159 -8.24 -10.52 1.31
C VAL A 159 -6.90 -11.09 1.78
N ASP A 160 -6.87 -11.74 2.94
CA ASP A 160 -5.68 -12.42 3.46
C ASP A 160 -5.17 -13.50 2.50
N LYS A 161 -6.05 -14.27 1.86
CA LYS A 161 -5.67 -15.28 0.86
C LYS A 161 -5.01 -14.68 -0.38
N ALA A 162 -5.37 -13.44 -0.73
CA ALA A 162 -4.82 -12.70 -1.86
C ALA A 162 -3.56 -11.88 -1.48
N THR A 163 -3.25 -11.78 -0.19
CA THR A 163 -2.10 -11.02 0.32
C THR A 163 -0.91 -11.96 0.51
N VAL A 164 0.21 -11.66 -0.13
CA VAL A 164 1.38 -12.53 -0.11
C VAL A 164 2.58 -11.86 0.54
N TYR A 165 3.34 -12.65 1.28
CA TYR A 165 4.63 -12.20 1.81
C TYR A 165 5.71 -12.30 0.73
N LEU A 166 6.41 -11.20 0.50
CA LEU A 166 7.48 -11.10 -0.48
C LEU A 166 8.81 -10.84 0.21
N GLU A 167 9.81 -11.66 -0.09
CA GLU A 167 11.20 -11.44 0.32
C GLU A 167 12.08 -11.20 -0.90
N CYS A 168 12.92 -10.18 -0.83
CA CYS A 168 13.97 -9.95 -1.83
C CYS A 168 15.30 -10.44 -1.28
N TRP A 169 15.85 -11.46 -1.91
CA TRP A 169 17.17 -11.98 -1.59
C TRP A 169 18.20 -11.37 -2.53
N SER A 170 19.23 -10.72 -1.96
CA SER A 170 20.29 -10.08 -2.70
C SER A 170 21.63 -10.26 -1.98
N THR A 171 22.75 -10.08 -2.70
CA THR A 171 24.07 -10.03 -2.08
C THR A 171 24.28 -8.70 -1.37
N GLU A 172 25.16 -8.65 -0.36
CA GLU A 172 25.52 -7.39 0.32
C GLU A 172 26.02 -6.32 -0.66
N ILE A 173 26.79 -6.73 -1.67
CA ILE A 173 27.30 -5.84 -2.70
C ILE A 173 26.15 -5.21 -3.50
N ALA A 174 25.23 -6.03 -4.00
CA ALA A 174 24.08 -5.54 -4.77
C ALA A 174 23.13 -4.67 -3.92
N MET A 175 22.98 -4.96 -2.63
CA MET A 175 22.22 -4.11 -1.71
C MET A 175 22.89 -2.74 -1.50
N LYS A 176 24.23 -2.71 -1.40
CA LYS A 176 24.98 -1.46 -1.26
C LYS A 176 24.87 -0.61 -2.52
N GLU A 177 25.06 -1.21 -3.70
CA GLU A 177 24.91 -0.54 -4.99
C GLU A 177 23.49 0.02 -5.20
N ALA A 178 22.46 -0.74 -4.81
CA ALA A 178 21.07 -0.28 -4.88
C ALA A 178 20.81 0.92 -3.97
N LYS A 179 21.34 0.92 -2.73
CA LYS A 179 21.22 2.04 -1.79
C LYS A 179 21.94 3.29 -2.31
N GLU A 180 23.16 3.14 -2.84
CA GLU A 180 23.93 4.25 -3.41
C GLU A 180 23.23 4.85 -4.65
N SER A 181 22.63 4.00 -5.47
CA SER A 181 21.84 4.44 -6.63
C SER A 181 20.57 5.18 -6.24
N ALA A 182 19.87 4.70 -5.21
CA ALA A 182 18.68 5.36 -4.68
C ALA A 182 19.02 6.73 -4.06
N ALA A 183 20.10 6.82 -3.29
CA ALA A 183 20.57 8.08 -2.71
C ALA A 183 20.89 9.15 -3.79
N LYS A 184 21.57 8.74 -4.87
CA LYS A 184 21.89 9.64 -5.99
C LYS A 184 20.63 10.16 -6.70
N LEU A 185 19.59 9.32 -6.82
CA LEU A 185 18.30 9.73 -7.41
C LEU A 185 17.61 10.80 -6.54
N VAL A 186 17.61 10.63 -5.23
CA VAL A 186 17.04 11.60 -4.28
C VAL A 186 17.79 12.93 -4.36
N ASP A 187 19.12 12.91 -4.40
CA ASP A 187 19.93 14.13 -4.52
C ASP A 187 19.67 14.87 -5.83
N THR A 188 19.43 14.16 -6.92
CA THR A 188 19.12 14.77 -8.22
C THR A 188 17.75 15.46 -8.20
N VAL A 189 16.74 14.82 -7.59
CA VAL A 189 15.39 15.40 -7.47
C VAL A 189 15.35 16.63 -6.55
N ASN A 190 16.18 16.66 -5.51
CA ASN A 190 16.25 17.79 -4.57
C ASN A 190 17.09 18.97 -5.10
N SER A 191 17.77 18.83 -6.23
CA SER A 191 18.62 19.87 -6.85
C SER A 191 17.93 20.63 -7.98
N GLU A 192 16.72 20.24 -8.36
CA GLU A 192 15.84 20.94 -9.31
C GLU A 192 14.73 21.71 -8.56
#